data_79c81c8bad979f98ff8a9dec4784ede4
#
_entry.id   79c81c8bad979f98ff8a9dec4784ede4
#
_cell.length_a   1.000
_cell.length_b   1.000
_cell.length_c   1.000
_cell.angle_alpha   90.00
_cell.angle_beta   90.00
_cell.angle_gamma   90.00
#
_symmetry.space_group_name_H-M   'P 1'
#
loop_
_entity.id
_entity.type
_entity.pdbx_description
1 polymer ?
#
loop_
_entity_poly.entity_id
_entity_poly.type
_entity_poly.pdbx_seq_one_letter_code
_entity_poly.pdbx_strand_id
1 'polypeptide(L)'
;MHKTIDFISGVPFNSTEALRDIAKTVGGTYFILYTKPHPLEMGEFAVERMAAIADDMSADMVYADHYELVAGEDGKEVRRKHPLIECQKGALRNDFDFGSVLLFRTESFKAAVDAMDKDWNWGALYNLRLRMRRIVHINEYLYTEVETDLRKSGEKQFDYVDPRNREVQIEMEKICTDHLKRIGGYLEPIFKEPQPAEDLVFPVTATVVIPVFNRIRTVRDAVESALSQECDFPFNVIVVDNHSTDGTTALLEEIAAKDERLIHVVPTRNDLGIGGCWNQAVHHEKCGEFAVQLDSDDVYSGTDTLTKIVNAFREQKCAMVVGTYQMTDFSMNPIPPGIIDHREWTEDNGRNNALRINGLGAPRAFWTPLLRTINLPNTSYGEDYALGLRISREYRIGRIYDVLYCCRRWEGNSDAALEIEKVNANNLYKDRIRTWELEARIAMNRK
;
A
#
# COMPACT_ATOMS: atom_id res chain seq x y z
N MET A 1 25.16 17.45 32.74
CA MET A 1 25.76 16.11 32.65
C MET A 1 26.09 15.81 31.22
N HIS A 2 27.33 15.46 30.90
CA HIS A 2 27.67 14.96 29.57
C HIS A 2 26.95 13.63 29.36
N LYS A 3 26.07 13.56 28.35
CA LYS A 3 25.39 12.33 28.00
C LYS A 3 26.33 11.46 27.19
N THR A 4 26.44 10.20 27.56
CA THR A 4 27.18 9.25 26.76
C THR A 4 26.24 8.69 25.67
N ILE A 5 26.73 8.73 24.43
CA ILE A 5 26.00 8.22 23.26
C ILE A 5 26.91 7.16 22.61
N ASP A 6 26.46 5.93 22.63
CA ASP A 6 27.15 4.84 21.96
C ASP A 6 26.82 4.84 20.46
N PHE A 7 27.75 4.33 19.65
CA PHE A 7 27.55 4.21 18.21
C PHE A 7 27.69 2.74 17.79
N ILE A 8 26.65 2.18 17.22
CA ILE A 8 26.56 0.78 16.80
C ILE A 8 26.42 0.72 15.29
N SER A 9 27.34 0.05 14.61
CA SER A 9 27.32 -0.16 13.15
C SER A 9 27.95 -1.51 12.80
N GLY A 10 27.64 -2.02 11.60
CA GLY A 10 28.21 -3.26 11.09
C GLY A 10 27.79 -4.52 11.85
N VAL A 11 26.73 -4.46 12.64
CA VAL A 11 26.18 -5.59 13.38
C VAL A 11 24.80 -5.99 12.83
N PRO A 12 24.41 -7.27 12.95
CA PRO A 12 23.05 -7.68 12.64
C PRO A 12 22.03 -6.99 13.56
N PHE A 13 20.83 -6.71 13.04
CA PHE A 13 19.74 -6.07 13.80
C PHE A 13 18.35 -6.61 13.43
N ASN A 14 18.27 -7.56 12.49
CA ASN A 14 16.99 -8.06 11.98
C ASN A 14 16.36 -9.14 12.84
N SER A 15 17.16 -9.87 13.65
CA SER A 15 16.68 -10.93 14.53
C SER A 15 16.56 -10.48 15.99
N THR A 16 15.69 -11.15 16.74
CA THR A 16 15.56 -10.89 18.19
C THR A 16 16.85 -11.15 18.95
N GLU A 17 17.62 -12.19 18.57
CA GLU A 17 18.93 -12.48 19.14
C GLU A 17 19.90 -11.32 18.94
N ALA A 18 19.98 -10.79 17.71
CA ALA A 18 20.84 -9.65 17.40
C ALA A 18 20.48 -8.40 18.21
N LEU A 19 19.18 -8.11 18.40
CA LEU A 19 18.76 -6.98 19.25
C LEU A 19 19.09 -7.20 20.72
N ARG A 20 19.00 -8.43 21.23
CA ARG A 20 19.44 -8.78 22.61
C ARG A 20 20.95 -8.56 22.80
N ASP A 21 21.75 -8.87 21.78
CA ASP A 21 23.19 -8.65 21.84
C ASP A 21 23.54 -7.15 21.80
N ILE A 22 22.86 -6.37 20.96
CA ILE A 22 22.96 -4.89 21.00
C ILE A 22 22.59 -4.38 22.40
N ALA A 23 21.49 -4.85 22.99
CA ALA A 23 21.03 -4.43 24.31
C ALA A 23 22.05 -4.71 25.44
N LYS A 24 22.85 -5.79 25.33
CA LYS A 24 23.94 -6.10 26.27
C LYS A 24 25.16 -5.16 26.11
N THR A 25 25.37 -4.67 24.87
CA THR A 25 26.57 -3.87 24.54
C THR A 25 26.39 -2.39 24.88
N VAL A 26 25.16 -1.83 24.64
CA VAL A 26 24.91 -0.40 24.85
C VAL A 26 24.80 -0.04 26.34
N GLY A 27 25.49 1.03 26.77
CA GLY A 27 25.51 1.49 28.15
C GLY A 27 25.27 2.98 28.33
N GLY A 28 25.35 3.77 27.26
CA GLY A 28 25.09 5.20 27.25
C GLY A 28 23.59 5.55 27.51
N THR A 29 23.33 6.84 27.72
CA THR A 29 21.93 7.34 27.84
C THR A 29 21.15 7.11 26.56
N TYR A 30 21.84 7.29 25.45
CA TYR A 30 21.37 7.05 24.09
C TYR A 30 22.38 6.20 23.34
N PHE A 31 21.95 5.60 22.25
CA PHE A 31 22.85 5.07 21.25
C PHE A 31 22.29 5.30 19.86
N ILE A 32 23.18 5.36 18.87
CA ILE A 32 22.84 5.38 17.45
C ILE A 32 23.03 3.98 16.90
N LEU A 33 22.02 3.46 16.24
CA LEU A 33 22.09 2.29 15.37
C LEU A 33 22.19 2.77 13.91
N TYR A 34 23.29 2.49 13.25
CA TYR A 34 23.46 2.71 11.83
C TYR A 34 23.22 1.39 11.08
N THR A 35 22.24 1.38 10.19
CA THR A 35 21.69 0.15 9.59
C THR A 35 22.29 -0.22 8.24
N LYS A 36 23.18 0.62 7.66
CA LYS A 36 23.82 0.36 6.36
C LYS A 36 25.29 -0.02 6.51
N PRO A 37 25.85 -0.82 5.57
CA PRO A 37 27.27 -1.21 5.62
C PRO A 37 28.20 -0.19 4.94
N HIS A 38 27.70 0.94 4.49
CA HIS A 38 28.45 1.95 3.73
C HIS A 38 28.96 3.10 4.62
N PRO A 39 29.91 3.92 4.14
CA PRO A 39 30.35 5.09 4.86
C PRO A 39 29.21 6.04 5.21
N LEU A 40 29.27 6.59 6.43
CA LEU A 40 28.34 7.57 6.97
C LEU A 40 29.10 8.83 7.32
N GLU A 41 28.58 9.99 6.91
CA GLU A 41 29.07 11.30 7.31
C GLU A 41 28.00 11.99 8.16
N MET A 42 28.24 12.11 9.47
CA MET A 42 27.35 12.89 10.34
C MET A 42 27.59 14.38 10.14
N GLY A 43 26.51 15.15 10.12
CA GLY A 43 26.57 16.61 10.12
C GLY A 43 27.19 17.16 11.40
N GLU A 44 27.68 18.40 11.36
CA GLU A 44 28.23 19.06 12.53
C GLU A 44 27.16 19.18 13.65
N PHE A 45 27.47 18.71 14.85
CA PHE A 45 26.56 18.64 16.01
C PHE A 45 25.26 17.86 15.78
N ALA A 46 25.17 17.01 14.75
CA ALA A 46 23.97 16.25 14.44
C ALA A 46 23.55 15.29 15.56
N VAL A 47 24.52 14.62 16.17
CA VAL A 47 24.30 13.68 17.28
C VAL A 47 23.76 14.40 18.51
N GLU A 48 24.36 15.53 18.87
CA GLU A 48 23.93 16.39 19.97
C GLU A 48 22.52 16.94 19.71
N ARG A 49 22.22 17.33 18.46
CA ARG A 49 20.89 17.79 18.04
C ARG A 49 19.82 16.72 18.22
N MET A 50 20.10 15.48 17.75
CA MET A 50 19.20 14.35 17.91
C MET A 50 18.96 14.02 19.39
N ALA A 51 19.99 14.03 20.22
CA ALA A 51 19.89 13.76 21.64
C ALA A 51 19.12 14.85 22.41
N ALA A 52 19.31 16.12 22.05
CA ALA A 52 18.56 17.24 22.64
C ALA A 52 17.06 17.10 22.35
N ILE A 53 16.68 16.83 21.11
CA ILE A 53 15.29 16.59 20.75
C ILE A 53 14.71 15.36 21.45
N ALA A 54 15.51 14.28 21.57
CA ALA A 54 15.09 13.09 22.30
C ALA A 54 14.77 13.38 23.77
N ASP A 55 15.49 14.30 24.40
CA ASP A 55 15.18 14.74 25.76
C ASP A 55 13.94 15.63 25.84
N ASP A 56 13.94 16.72 25.05
CA ASP A 56 12.87 17.71 25.06
C ASP A 56 11.51 17.06 24.78
N MET A 57 11.50 16.07 23.87
CA MET A 57 10.32 15.37 23.48
C MET A 57 10.07 14.08 24.28
N SER A 58 10.96 13.69 25.21
CA SER A 58 10.92 12.39 25.89
C SER A 58 10.75 11.25 24.90
N ALA A 59 11.50 11.29 23.80
CA ALA A 59 11.38 10.31 22.72
C ALA A 59 12.10 9.00 23.08
N ASP A 60 11.52 7.89 22.66
CA ASP A 60 12.12 6.55 22.71
C ASP A 60 13.06 6.33 21.52
N MET A 61 12.70 6.89 20.35
CA MET A 61 13.45 6.82 19.11
C MET A 61 13.36 8.15 18.36
N VAL A 62 14.48 8.55 17.73
CA VAL A 62 14.56 9.75 16.88
C VAL A 62 15.23 9.36 15.56
N TYR A 63 14.74 9.94 14.46
CA TYR A 63 15.30 9.82 13.12
C TYR A 63 15.22 11.17 12.41
N ALA A 64 15.99 11.34 11.33
CA ALA A 64 16.09 12.63 10.66
C ALA A 64 16.20 12.49 9.14
N ASP A 65 15.86 13.57 8.43
CA ASP A 65 16.17 13.69 7.01
C ASP A 65 17.67 13.58 6.75
N HIS A 66 18.03 13.18 5.54
CA HIS A 66 19.42 12.99 5.18
C HIS A 66 19.71 13.37 3.73
N TYR A 67 20.99 13.36 3.40
CA TYR A 67 21.45 13.42 2.01
C TYR A 67 21.89 12.03 1.57
N GLU A 68 21.64 11.73 0.30
CA GLU A 68 22.16 10.56 -0.39
C GLU A 68 23.24 10.98 -1.38
N LEU A 69 24.36 10.27 -1.40
CA LEU A 69 25.33 10.34 -2.48
C LEU A 69 24.88 9.41 -3.61
N VAL A 70 24.58 9.98 -4.76
CA VAL A 70 24.14 9.28 -5.95
C VAL A 70 25.13 9.52 -7.10
N ALA A 71 25.22 8.59 -8.05
CA ALA A 71 26.01 8.79 -9.25
C ALA A 71 25.31 9.84 -10.14
N GLY A 72 25.98 10.95 -10.39
CA GLY A 72 25.53 11.96 -11.33
C GLY A 72 25.73 11.54 -12.80
N GLU A 73 25.18 12.30 -13.74
CA GLU A 73 25.25 12.04 -15.20
C GLU A 73 26.71 12.05 -15.72
N ASP A 74 27.59 12.80 -15.08
CA ASP A 74 29.02 12.88 -15.42
C ASP A 74 29.90 11.83 -14.69
N GLY A 75 29.26 10.88 -13.96
CA GLY A 75 29.93 9.86 -13.17
C GLY A 75 30.53 10.36 -11.84
N LYS A 76 30.30 11.62 -11.47
CA LYS A 76 30.68 12.15 -10.16
C LYS A 76 29.57 11.95 -9.16
N GLU A 77 29.93 11.82 -7.88
CA GLU A 77 28.96 11.78 -6.80
C GLU A 77 28.26 13.13 -6.63
N VAL A 78 26.94 13.08 -6.56
CA VAL A 78 26.09 14.24 -6.31
C VAL A 78 25.34 14.01 -5.00
N ARG A 79 25.28 15.02 -4.15
CA ARG A 79 24.50 15.01 -2.90
C ARG A 79 23.03 15.37 -3.21
N ARG A 80 22.12 14.41 -3.06
CA ARG A 80 20.67 14.57 -3.24
C ARG A 80 19.96 14.61 -1.88
N LYS A 81 18.98 15.48 -1.74
CA LYS A 81 18.12 15.51 -0.54
C LYS A 81 17.22 14.27 -0.49
N HIS A 82 17.14 13.66 0.67
CA HIS A 82 16.20 12.59 0.96
C HIS A 82 15.36 12.97 2.20
N PRO A 83 14.27 13.74 2.00
CA PRO A 83 13.35 14.06 3.08
C PRO A 83 12.55 12.81 3.48
N LEU A 84 12.32 12.67 4.77
CA LEU A 84 11.48 11.61 5.35
C LEU A 84 10.10 12.15 5.73
N ILE A 85 9.24 11.28 6.23
CA ILE A 85 7.89 11.65 6.68
C ILE A 85 7.71 11.31 8.16
N GLU A 86 6.80 12.00 8.83
CA GLU A 86 6.46 11.75 10.21
C GLU A 86 5.80 10.39 10.40
N CYS A 87 6.27 9.62 11.40
CA CYS A 87 5.71 8.33 11.77
C CYS A 87 4.41 8.53 12.56
N GLN A 88 3.29 8.34 11.87
CA GLN A 88 1.97 8.40 12.49
C GLN A 88 1.63 7.11 13.24
N LYS A 89 0.64 7.16 14.13
CA LYS A 89 0.14 6.00 14.88
C LYS A 89 -0.25 4.81 13.98
N GLY A 90 -0.78 5.09 12.80
CA GLY A 90 -1.16 4.09 11.80
C GLY A 90 -0.08 3.74 10.79
N ALA A 91 1.15 4.25 10.93
CA ALA A 91 2.28 3.89 10.07
C ALA A 91 2.77 2.46 10.37
N LEU A 92 1.88 1.47 10.18
CA LEU A 92 2.12 0.06 10.52
C LEU A 92 2.83 -0.73 9.43
N ARG A 93 3.05 -0.14 8.26
CA ARG A 93 3.76 -0.81 7.16
C ARG A 93 5.21 -1.11 7.55
N ASN A 94 5.68 -2.31 7.25
CA ASN A 94 7.05 -2.73 7.63
C ASN A 94 8.15 -2.05 6.79
N ASP A 95 7.80 -1.47 5.66
CA ASP A 95 8.67 -0.71 4.75
C ASP A 95 8.70 0.81 5.03
N PHE A 96 8.25 1.25 6.22
CA PHE A 96 8.34 2.66 6.59
C PHE A 96 9.81 3.11 6.64
N ASP A 97 10.12 4.17 5.91
CA ASP A 97 11.47 4.70 5.82
C ASP A 97 11.78 5.60 7.02
N PHE A 98 12.70 5.17 7.85
CA PHE A 98 13.26 5.94 8.97
C PHE A 98 14.67 6.47 8.65
N GLY A 99 15.15 6.30 7.41
CA GLY A 99 16.57 6.44 7.11
C GLY A 99 17.41 5.36 7.76
N SER A 100 18.71 5.54 7.75
CA SER A 100 19.67 4.55 8.24
C SER A 100 20.25 4.86 9.62
N VAL A 101 20.07 6.08 10.12
CA VAL A 101 20.57 6.54 11.43
C VAL A 101 19.41 6.65 12.41
N LEU A 102 19.37 5.73 13.36
CA LEU A 102 18.31 5.64 14.38
C LEU A 102 18.92 5.91 15.75
N LEU A 103 18.53 7.01 16.39
CA LEU A 103 18.90 7.26 17.78
C LEU A 103 17.85 6.69 18.71
N PHE A 104 18.25 5.79 19.60
CA PHE A 104 17.39 5.18 20.61
C PHE A 104 17.75 5.67 22.01
N ARG A 105 16.72 5.88 22.83
CA ARG A 105 16.89 5.94 24.28
C ARG A 105 17.22 4.52 24.77
N THR A 106 18.37 4.33 25.38
CA THR A 106 18.88 2.99 25.74
C THR A 106 17.93 2.24 26.65
N GLU A 107 17.36 2.90 27.65
CA GLU A 107 16.37 2.29 28.58
C GLU A 107 15.13 1.80 27.83
N SER A 108 14.55 2.64 26.95
CA SER A 108 13.36 2.28 26.16
C SER A 108 13.66 1.11 25.21
N PHE A 109 14.85 1.11 24.59
CA PHE A 109 15.27 0.02 23.71
C PHE A 109 15.36 -1.31 24.47
N LYS A 110 16.10 -1.32 25.62
CA LYS A 110 16.24 -2.52 26.44
C LYS A 110 14.88 -3.05 26.91
N ALA A 111 14.03 -2.18 27.44
CA ALA A 111 12.68 -2.56 27.90
C ALA A 111 11.84 -3.13 26.73
N ALA A 112 11.96 -2.59 25.54
CA ALA A 112 11.22 -3.12 24.39
C ALA A 112 11.76 -4.46 23.90
N VAL A 113 13.08 -4.69 23.95
CA VAL A 113 13.71 -5.97 23.63
C VAL A 113 13.33 -7.04 24.66
N ASP A 114 13.40 -6.71 25.95
CA ASP A 114 13.01 -7.62 27.04
C ASP A 114 11.53 -8.01 27.00
N ALA A 115 10.67 -7.12 26.48
CA ALA A 115 9.25 -7.38 26.29
C ALA A 115 8.92 -8.22 25.04
N MET A 116 9.92 -8.65 24.25
CA MET A 116 9.70 -9.56 23.12
C MET A 116 9.54 -10.99 23.63
N ASP A 117 8.33 -11.50 23.54
CA ASP A 117 7.92 -12.84 23.96
C ASP A 117 8.12 -13.93 22.90
N LYS A 118 8.51 -13.52 21.69
CA LYS A 118 8.75 -14.38 20.53
C LYS A 118 10.09 -14.05 19.88
N ASP A 119 10.73 -15.06 19.31
CA ASP A 119 11.92 -14.87 18.50
C ASP A 119 11.55 -14.66 17.04
N TRP A 120 12.07 -13.57 16.47
CA TRP A 120 11.89 -13.15 15.09
C TRP A 120 13.22 -13.27 14.33
N ASN A 121 13.17 -13.70 13.07
CA ASN A 121 14.36 -13.88 12.26
C ASN A 121 14.68 -12.67 11.37
N TRP A 122 13.64 -11.95 10.94
CA TRP A 122 13.77 -10.84 9.98
C TRP A 122 13.14 -9.54 10.46
N GLY A 123 12.10 -9.62 11.30
CA GLY A 123 11.26 -8.49 11.68
C GLY A 123 11.49 -7.96 13.10
N ALA A 124 12.59 -8.30 13.77
CA ALA A 124 12.80 -7.88 15.15
C ALA A 124 12.88 -6.35 15.30
N LEU A 125 13.56 -5.63 14.40
CA LEU A 125 13.59 -4.16 14.39
C LEU A 125 12.20 -3.57 14.12
N TYR A 126 11.41 -4.20 13.24
CA TYR A 126 10.01 -3.82 13.02
C TYR A 126 9.16 -4.01 14.28
N ASN A 127 9.29 -5.14 14.97
CA ASN A 127 8.63 -5.39 16.26
C ASN A 127 9.06 -4.37 17.32
N LEU A 128 10.37 -4.07 17.39
CA LEU A 128 10.93 -3.09 18.31
C LEU A 128 10.27 -1.72 18.14
N ARG A 129 10.24 -1.19 16.91
CA ARG A 129 9.67 0.13 16.65
C ARG A 129 8.18 0.21 16.99
N LEU A 130 7.43 -0.88 16.77
CA LEU A 130 6.02 -0.96 17.15
C LEU A 130 5.78 -0.99 18.68
N ARG A 131 6.85 -1.14 19.48
CA ARG A 131 6.81 -1.07 20.94
C ARG A 131 7.25 0.30 21.48
N MET A 132 7.85 1.16 20.63
CA MET A 132 8.20 2.53 20.99
C MET A 132 6.93 3.36 21.18
N ARG A 133 6.83 4.10 22.29
CA ARG A 133 5.68 4.94 22.60
C ARG A 133 5.76 6.27 21.87
N ARG A 134 6.98 6.80 21.72
CA ARG A 134 7.22 8.08 21.08
C ARG A 134 8.39 8.01 20.12
N ILE A 135 8.08 8.08 18.84
CA ILE A 135 9.04 8.19 17.73
C ILE A 135 8.96 9.62 17.23
N VAL A 136 10.09 10.30 17.08
CA VAL A 136 10.16 11.70 16.66
C VAL A 136 10.98 11.82 15.37
N HIS A 137 10.42 12.47 14.38
CA HIS A 137 11.08 12.87 13.16
C HIS A 137 11.67 14.27 13.32
N ILE A 138 12.93 14.44 12.92
CA ILE A 138 13.58 15.75 12.79
C ILE A 138 13.69 16.04 11.29
N ASN A 139 12.90 17.01 10.80
CA ASN A 139 12.92 17.42 9.40
C ASN A 139 14.14 18.31 9.07
N GLU A 140 15.30 17.89 9.51
CA GLU A 140 16.59 18.53 9.28
C GLU A 140 17.54 17.48 8.66
N TYR A 141 18.37 17.88 7.68
CA TYR A 141 19.32 17.00 7.00
C TYR A 141 20.56 16.82 7.86
N LEU A 142 20.54 15.83 8.73
CA LEU A 142 21.56 15.65 9.78
C LEU A 142 22.72 14.74 9.40
N TYR A 143 22.65 14.03 8.29
CA TYR A 143 23.74 13.15 7.85
C TYR A 143 23.72 12.94 6.32
N THR A 144 24.80 12.36 5.80
CA THR A 144 24.94 11.97 4.40
C THR A 144 25.34 10.50 4.33
N GLU A 145 24.69 9.74 3.47
CA GLU A 145 24.97 8.34 3.22
C GLU A 145 25.04 8.02 1.72
N VAL A 146 25.57 6.84 1.37
CA VAL A 146 25.53 6.36 -0.02
C VAL A 146 24.16 5.77 -0.31
N GLU A 147 23.54 6.13 -1.43
CA GLU A 147 22.31 5.52 -1.89
C GLU A 147 22.52 4.01 -2.05
N THR A 148 21.70 3.22 -1.38
CA THR A 148 21.80 1.76 -1.44
C THR A 148 20.43 1.14 -1.24
N ASP A 149 20.04 0.30 -2.17
CA ASP A 149 18.87 -0.57 -2.01
C ASP A 149 19.33 -1.95 -1.52
N LEU A 150 18.99 -2.30 -0.29
CA LEU A 150 19.35 -3.57 0.34
C LEU A 150 18.24 -4.63 0.18
N ARG A 151 17.16 -4.33 -0.56
CA ARG A 151 16.05 -5.28 -0.76
C ARG A 151 16.46 -6.39 -1.72
N LYS A 152 16.04 -7.60 -1.40
CA LYS A 152 16.31 -8.78 -2.25
C LYS A 152 15.66 -8.69 -3.63
N SER A 153 14.53 -8.01 -3.73
CA SER A 153 13.82 -7.81 -4.99
C SER A 153 14.52 -6.86 -5.95
N GLY A 154 15.26 -5.86 -5.40
CA GLY A 154 15.76 -4.71 -6.17
C GLY A 154 14.66 -3.77 -6.62
N GLU A 155 13.41 -4.01 -6.23
CA GLU A 155 12.23 -3.27 -6.66
C GLU A 155 11.51 -2.68 -5.44
N LYS A 156 11.61 -1.35 -5.26
CA LYS A 156 11.02 -0.65 -4.11
C LYS A 156 9.51 -0.84 -4.01
N GLN A 157 8.83 -0.87 -5.14
CA GLN A 157 7.38 -0.83 -5.19
C GLN A 157 6.70 -2.16 -4.85
N PHE A 158 7.28 -3.28 -5.22
CA PHE A 158 6.65 -4.61 -5.13
C PHE A 158 7.27 -5.54 -4.08
N ASP A 159 8.23 -5.07 -3.28
CA ASP A 159 8.92 -5.91 -2.30
C ASP A 159 7.97 -6.58 -1.32
N TYR A 160 6.90 -5.89 -0.91
CA TYR A 160 5.90 -6.39 0.06
C TYR A 160 4.99 -7.51 -0.50
N VAL A 161 4.97 -7.71 -1.81
CA VAL A 161 4.19 -8.75 -2.51
C VAL A 161 5.07 -9.71 -3.32
N ASP A 162 6.38 -9.53 -3.31
CA ASP A 162 7.32 -10.37 -4.04
C ASP A 162 7.29 -11.81 -3.47
N PRO A 163 6.95 -12.84 -4.28
CA PRO A 163 6.90 -14.22 -3.82
C PRO A 163 8.22 -14.73 -3.24
N ARG A 164 9.37 -14.15 -3.62
CA ARG A 164 10.70 -14.50 -3.08
C ARG A 164 10.85 -14.07 -1.61
N ASN A 165 10.06 -13.10 -1.15
CA ASN A 165 10.05 -12.60 0.23
C ASN A 165 8.90 -13.16 1.07
N ARG A 166 8.20 -14.19 0.62
CA ARG A 166 6.98 -14.71 1.26
C ARG A 166 7.15 -15.03 2.74
N GLU A 167 8.22 -15.71 3.13
CA GLU A 167 8.49 -16.05 4.54
C GLU A 167 8.67 -14.80 5.40
N VAL A 168 9.39 -13.81 4.88
CA VAL A 168 9.57 -12.51 5.54
C VAL A 168 8.21 -11.82 5.70
N GLN A 169 7.39 -11.79 4.66
CA GLN A 169 6.08 -11.15 4.70
C GLN A 169 5.13 -11.84 5.69
N ILE A 170 5.16 -13.17 5.81
CA ILE A 170 4.40 -13.94 6.81
C ILE A 170 4.84 -13.55 8.23
N GLU A 171 6.15 -13.39 8.47
CA GLU A 171 6.65 -12.96 9.77
C GLU A 171 6.21 -11.53 10.10
N MET A 172 6.32 -10.60 9.13
CA MET A 172 5.87 -9.21 9.31
C MET A 172 4.36 -9.12 9.59
N GLU A 173 3.54 -9.95 8.95
CA GLU A 173 2.11 -10.04 9.23
C GLU A 173 1.84 -10.47 10.67
N LYS A 174 2.54 -11.50 11.16
CA LYS A 174 2.42 -11.97 12.55
C LYS A 174 2.80 -10.88 13.56
N ILE A 175 3.90 -10.16 13.30
CA ILE A 175 4.36 -9.05 14.14
C ILE A 175 3.30 -7.94 14.20
N CYS A 176 2.77 -7.53 13.05
CA CYS A 176 1.73 -6.51 12.99
C CYS A 176 0.46 -6.96 13.71
N THR A 177 0.04 -8.20 13.53
CA THR A 177 -1.12 -8.79 14.18
C THR A 177 -0.97 -8.80 15.71
N ASP A 178 0.20 -9.19 16.22
CA ASP A 178 0.49 -9.15 17.67
C ASP A 178 0.46 -7.71 18.20
N HIS A 179 0.97 -6.76 17.42
CA HIS A 179 0.86 -5.34 17.78
C HIS A 179 -0.59 -4.87 17.83
N LEU A 180 -1.41 -5.19 16.81
CA LEU A 180 -2.82 -4.83 16.79
C LEU A 180 -3.59 -5.40 18.00
N LYS A 181 -3.30 -6.64 18.40
CA LYS A 181 -3.85 -7.25 19.63
C LYS A 181 -3.46 -6.45 20.87
N ARG A 182 -2.18 -6.09 20.98
CA ARG A 182 -1.63 -5.34 22.12
C ARG A 182 -2.27 -3.96 22.29
N ILE A 183 -2.56 -3.26 21.18
CA ILE A 183 -3.12 -1.90 21.21
C ILE A 183 -4.65 -1.86 21.08
N GLY A 184 -5.32 -3.02 20.99
CA GLY A 184 -6.78 -3.12 20.87
C GLY A 184 -7.35 -2.81 19.48
N GLY A 185 -6.50 -2.86 18.43
CA GLY A 185 -6.91 -2.62 17.04
C GLY A 185 -7.15 -3.89 16.22
N TYR A 186 -6.93 -5.06 16.81
CA TYR A 186 -7.18 -6.35 16.16
C TYR A 186 -8.68 -6.61 15.99
N LEU A 187 -9.05 -7.17 14.86
CA LEU A 187 -10.41 -7.61 14.59
C LEU A 187 -10.42 -9.13 14.40
N GLU A 188 -11.27 -9.79 15.18
CA GLU A 188 -11.54 -11.23 15.07
C GLU A 188 -12.12 -11.54 13.67
N PRO A 189 -11.96 -12.78 13.15
CA PRO A 189 -12.48 -13.16 11.83
C PRO A 189 -14.00 -13.35 11.81
N ILE A 190 -14.73 -12.38 12.35
CA ILE A 190 -16.18 -12.32 12.37
C ILE A 190 -16.62 -11.26 11.38
N PHE A 191 -17.34 -11.67 10.34
CA PHE A 191 -17.71 -10.83 9.22
C PHE A 191 -19.22 -10.70 9.07
N LYS A 192 -19.66 -9.52 8.66
CA LYS A 192 -21.01 -9.32 8.12
C LYS A 192 -21.08 -9.95 6.73
N GLU A 193 -22.20 -10.58 6.42
CA GLU A 193 -22.49 -11.01 5.07
C GLU A 193 -23.21 -9.86 4.31
N PRO A 194 -22.85 -9.58 3.05
CA PRO A 194 -23.64 -8.68 2.21
C PRO A 194 -25.07 -9.21 2.12
N GLN A 195 -26.04 -8.36 2.45
CA GLN A 195 -27.45 -8.72 2.32
C GLN A 195 -27.97 -8.17 1.00
N PRO A 196 -28.62 -8.97 0.15
CA PRO A 196 -29.32 -8.46 -1.02
C PRO A 196 -30.25 -7.34 -0.56
N ALA A 197 -30.13 -6.18 -1.18
CA ALA A 197 -31.07 -5.10 -0.92
C ALA A 197 -32.38 -5.45 -1.65
N GLU A 198 -33.40 -5.89 -0.91
CA GLU A 198 -34.67 -6.34 -1.45
C GLU A 198 -35.34 -5.30 -2.37
N ASP A 199 -35.03 -4.02 -2.15
CA ASP A 199 -35.57 -2.88 -2.90
C ASP A 199 -34.67 -2.39 -4.05
N LEU A 200 -33.46 -2.94 -4.23
CA LEU A 200 -32.53 -2.51 -5.28
C LEU A 200 -32.51 -3.48 -6.45
N VAL A 201 -33.10 -3.05 -7.55
CA VAL A 201 -33.00 -3.77 -8.83
C VAL A 201 -31.85 -3.19 -9.63
N PHE A 202 -30.85 -4.02 -9.90
CA PHE A 202 -29.71 -3.65 -10.75
C PHE A 202 -29.99 -4.01 -12.21
N PRO A 203 -29.66 -3.14 -13.18
CA PRO A 203 -29.89 -3.40 -14.60
C PRO A 203 -29.03 -4.55 -15.14
N VAL A 204 -27.87 -4.77 -14.54
CA VAL A 204 -26.91 -5.84 -14.87
C VAL A 204 -26.28 -6.41 -13.59
N THR A 205 -25.71 -7.61 -13.69
CA THR A 205 -25.04 -8.25 -12.55
C THR A 205 -23.68 -7.61 -12.28
N ALA A 206 -22.89 -7.34 -13.31
CA ALA A 206 -21.57 -6.76 -13.15
C ALA A 206 -21.35 -5.55 -14.04
N THR A 207 -20.61 -4.57 -13.54
CA THR A 207 -20.11 -3.43 -14.30
C THR A 207 -18.60 -3.38 -14.20
N VAL A 208 -17.91 -3.38 -15.34
CA VAL A 208 -16.49 -3.03 -15.37
C VAL A 208 -16.37 -1.51 -15.34
N VAL A 209 -15.59 -1.01 -14.41
CA VAL A 209 -15.35 0.44 -14.21
C VAL A 209 -13.93 0.79 -14.67
N ILE A 210 -13.84 1.69 -15.65
CA ILE A 210 -12.57 2.15 -16.25
C ILE A 210 -12.50 3.67 -16.13
N PRO A 211 -11.80 4.22 -15.10
CA PRO A 211 -11.41 5.62 -15.11
C PRO A 211 -10.36 5.88 -16.18
N VAL A 212 -10.49 6.96 -16.96
CA VAL A 212 -9.52 7.27 -17.99
C VAL A 212 -9.24 8.77 -18.09
N PHE A 213 -7.98 9.10 -18.36
CA PHE A 213 -7.53 10.44 -18.74
C PHE A 213 -6.31 10.33 -19.65
N ASN A 214 -6.46 10.77 -20.91
CA ASN A 214 -5.39 10.77 -21.92
C ASN A 214 -4.72 9.41 -22.09
N ARG A 215 -5.45 8.42 -22.61
CA ARG A 215 -5.01 7.03 -22.80
C ARG A 215 -5.30 6.50 -24.21
N ILE A 216 -5.17 7.34 -25.24
CA ILE A 216 -5.45 6.95 -26.63
C ILE A 216 -4.70 5.70 -27.09
N ARG A 217 -3.49 5.46 -26.55
CA ARG A 217 -2.64 4.31 -26.92
C ARG A 217 -3.10 2.99 -26.31
N THR A 218 -3.84 3.02 -25.20
CA THR A 218 -4.07 1.84 -24.36
C THR A 218 -5.55 1.53 -24.11
N VAL A 219 -6.41 2.54 -24.09
CA VAL A 219 -7.81 2.39 -23.67
C VAL A 219 -8.60 1.42 -24.56
N ARG A 220 -8.26 1.32 -25.86
CA ARG A 220 -8.92 0.35 -26.77
C ARG A 220 -8.76 -1.08 -26.26
N ASP A 221 -7.51 -1.47 -25.95
CA ASP A 221 -7.22 -2.83 -25.47
C ASP A 221 -7.97 -3.13 -24.17
N ALA A 222 -7.98 -2.18 -23.24
CA ALA A 222 -8.69 -2.33 -21.96
C ALA A 222 -10.20 -2.54 -22.20
N VAL A 223 -10.83 -1.69 -23.01
CA VAL A 223 -12.27 -1.78 -23.31
C VAL A 223 -12.61 -3.06 -24.08
N GLU A 224 -11.82 -3.42 -25.09
CA GLU A 224 -12.04 -4.65 -25.86
C GLU A 224 -11.88 -5.90 -24.97
N SER A 225 -10.89 -5.91 -24.06
CA SER A 225 -10.70 -6.99 -23.09
C SER A 225 -11.90 -7.13 -22.13
N ALA A 226 -12.51 -6.01 -21.72
CA ALA A 226 -13.72 -6.01 -20.90
C ALA A 226 -14.96 -6.46 -21.68
N LEU A 227 -15.14 -5.99 -22.92
CA LEU A 227 -16.29 -6.37 -23.75
C LEU A 227 -16.22 -7.83 -24.26
N SER A 228 -15.02 -8.43 -24.29
CA SER A 228 -14.81 -9.83 -24.70
C SER A 228 -15.16 -10.85 -23.61
N GLN A 229 -15.62 -10.41 -22.43
CA GLN A 229 -15.97 -11.32 -21.34
C GLN A 229 -17.19 -12.19 -21.71
N GLU A 230 -17.10 -13.48 -21.40
CA GLU A 230 -18.14 -14.47 -21.64
C GLU A 230 -18.81 -14.81 -20.29
N CYS A 231 -20.07 -14.37 -20.13
CA CYS A 231 -20.84 -14.51 -18.90
C CYS A 231 -22.23 -15.08 -19.19
N ASP A 232 -22.77 -15.86 -18.26
CA ASP A 232 -24.16 -16.32 -18.25
C ASP A 232 -25.13 -15.31 -17.63
N PHE A 233 -24.64 -14.11 -17.31
CA PHE A 233 -25.37 -12.99 -16.75
C PHE A 233 -25.11 -11.70 -17.53
N PRO A 234 -26.01 -10.72 -17.47
CA PRO A 234 -25.80 -9.42 -18.11
C PRO A 234 -24.70 -8.62 -17.42
N PHE A 235 -23.85 -7.97 -18.22
CA PHE A 235 -22.83 -7.04 -17.75
C PHE A 235 -22.71 -5.86 -18.71
N ASN A 236 -22.06 -4.79 -18.22
CA ASN A 236 -21.69 -3.63 -19.02
C ASN A 236 -20.31 -3.07 -18.59
N VAL A 237 -19.85 -2.09 -19.34
CA VAL A 237 -18.59 -1.38 -19.09
C VAL A 237 -18.89 0.10 -18.98
N ILE A 238 -18.58 0.72 -17.85
CA ILE A 238 -18.68 2.18 -17.66
C ILE A 238 -17.29 2.77 -17.70
N VAL A 239 -17.01 3.51 -18.76
CA VAL A 239 -15.76 4.29 -18.90
C VAL A 239 -16.04 5.72 -18.48
N VAL A 240 -15.35 6.19 -17.46
CA VAL A 240 -15.43 7.58 -17.00
C VAL A 240 -14.23 8.33 -17.56
N ASP A 241 -14.46 9.07 -18.64
CA ASP A 241 -13.47 9.88 -19.34
C ASP A 241 -13.34 11.25 -18.67
N ASN A 242 -12.29 11.42 -17.91
CA ASN A 242 -12.07 12.63 -17.12
C ASN A 242 -11.51 13.78 -17.97
N HIS A 243 -12.22 14.16 -19.03
CA HIS A 243 -11.88 15.26 -19.96
C HIS A 243 -10.58 15.03 -20.77
N SER A 244 -10.45 13.86 -21.36
CA SER A 244 -9.31 13.58 -22.25
C SER A 244 -9.23 14.51 -23.45
N THR A 245 -8.01 14.83 -23.89
CA THR A 245 -7.70 15.77 -24.97
C THR A 245 -6.84 15.20 -26.08
N ASP A 246 -6.40 13.94 -25.93
CA ASP A 246 -5.46 13.25 -26.84
C ASP A 246 -6.15 12.40 -27.94
N GLY A 247 -7.50 12.47 -28.03
CA GLY A 247 -8.29 11.65 -28.93
C GLY A 247 -8.98 10.45 -28.25
N THR A 248 -8.72 10.22 -26.97
CA THR A 248 -9.36 9.15 -26.19
C THR A 248 -10.89 9.25 -26.22
N THR A 249 -11.45 10.46 -26.02
CA THR A 249 -12.91 10.71 -26.07
C THR A 249 -13.54 10.25 -27.38
N ALA A 250 -12.98 10.68 -28.51
CA ALA A 250 -13.52 10.33 -29.84
C ALA A 250 -13.45 8.81 -30.10
N LEU A 251 -12.38 8.16 -29.64
CA LEU A 251 -12.25 6.70 -29.72
C LEU A 251 -13.32 5.98 -28.89
N LEU A 252 -13.58 6.44 -27.68
CA LEU A 252 -14.60 5.86 -26.81
C LEU A 252 -16.02 6.04 -27.38
N GLU A 253 -16.32 7.19 -27.97
CA GLU A 253 -17.58 7.45 -28.72
C GLU A 253 -17.75 6.48 -29.89
N GLU A 254 -16.68 6.23 -30.65
CA GLU A 254 -16.68 5.28 -31.77
C GLU A 254 -17.00 3.84 -31.29
N ILE A 255 -16.41 3.40 -30.20
CA ILE A 255 -16.64 2.05 -29.64
C ILE A 255 -18.06 1.95 -29.06
N ALA A 256 -18.51 2.95 -28.29
CA ALA A 256 -19.84 2.97 -27.71
C ALA A 256 -20.96 2.97 -28.78
N ALA A 257 -20.71 3.55 -29.95
CA ALA A 257 -21.67 3.48 -31.06
C ALA A 257 -21.79 2.07 -31.68
N LYS A 258 -20.83 1.17 -31.43
CA LYS A 258 -20.81 -0.20 -31.95
C LYS A 258 -21.23 -1.25 -30.96
N ASP A 259 -21.10 -1.01 -29.66
CA ASP A 259 -21.46 -1.93 -28.59
C ASP A 259 -22.19 -1.18 -27.47
N GLU A 260 -23.49 -1.46 -27.32
CA GLU A 260 -24.37 -0.81 -26.35
C GLU A 260 -24.03 -1.11 -24.88
N ARG A 261 -23.20 -2.12 -24.64
CA ARG A 261 -22.68 -2.43 -23.32
C ARG A 261 -21.64 -1.42 -22.84
N LEU A 262 -20.99 -0.68 -23.75
CA LEU A 262 -20.08 0.39 -23.39
C LEU A 262 -20.84 1.68 -23.10
N ILE A 263 -20.76 2.14 -21.88
CA ILE A 263 -21.33 3.39 -21.40
C ILE A 263 -20.19 4.39 -21.23
N HIS A 264 -20.11 5.35 -22.13
CA HIS A 264 -19.10 6.42 -22.08
C HIS A 264 -19.67 7.61 -21.29
N VAL A 265 -19.01 7.99 -20.21
CA VAL A 265 -19.40 9.08 -19.31
C VAL A 265 -18.30 10.12 -19.27
N VAL A 266 -18.62 11.36 -19.66
CA VAL A 266 -17.77 12.53 -19.42
C VAL A 266 -18.37 13.30 -18.26
N PRO A 267 -17.70 13.41 -17.11
CA PRO A 267 -18.23 14.12 -15.94
C PRO A 267 -18.51 15.60 -16.25
N THR A 268 -19.48 16.19 -15.57
CA THR A 268 -19.70 17.66 -15.64
C THR A 268 -18.66 18.42 -14.81
N ARG A 269 -18.04 17.77 -13.82
CA ARG A 269 -16.99 18.31 -12.97
C ARG A 269 -15.62 18.03 -13.60
N ASN A 270 -14.68 18.96 -13.43
CA ASN A 270 -13.30 18.87 -13.91
C ASN A 270 -12.26 18.72 -12.77
N ASP A 271 -12.72 18.47 -11.55
CA ASP A 271 -11.89 18.32 -10.34
C ASP A 271 -11.88 16.88 -9.80
N LEU A 272 -12.23 15.90 -10.63
CA LEU A 272 -12.26 14.51 -10.23
C LEU A 272 -10.86 13.89 -10.26
N GLY A 273 -10.51 13.20 -9.16
CA GLY A 273 -9.48 12.17 -9.17
C GLY A 273 -10.05 10.80 -9.61
N ILE A 274 -9.21 9.77 -9.56
CA ILE A 274 -9.64 8.39 -9.88
C ILE A 274 -10.83 7.97 -9.02
N GLY A 275 -10.78 8.24 -7.70
CA GLY A 275 -11.90 7.92 -6.79
C GLY A 275 -13.17 8.69 -7.11
N GLY A 276 -13.06 9.94 -7.59
CA GLY A 276 -14.22 10.72 -8.08
C GLY A 276 -14.82 10.09 -9.33
N CYS A 277 -14.01 9.60 -10.27
CA CYS A 277 -14.47 8.88 -11.45
C CYS A 277 -15.17 7.57 -11.07
N TRP A 278 -14.63 6.83 -10.11
CA TRP A 278 -15.29 5.65 -9.55
C TRP A 278 -16.67 5.98 -8.98
N ASN A 279 -16.80 7.07 -8.21
CA ASN A 279 -18.10 7.51 -7.68
C ASN A 279 -19.09 7.84 -8.81
N GLN A 280 -18.66 8.47 -9.91
CA GLN A 280 -19.51 8.69 -11.07
C GLN A 280 -20.03 7.37 -11.64
N ALA A 281 -19.16 6.36 -11.79
CA ALA A 281 -19.54 5.05 -12.32
C ALA A 281 -20.50 4.29 -11.38
N VAL A 282 -20.18 4.21 -10.07
CA VAL A 282 -20.99 3.39 -9.14
C VAL A 282 -22.35 4.01 -8.82
N HIS A 283 -22.49 5.34 -8.93
CA HIS A 283 -23.77 6.03 -8.79
C HIS A 283 -24.55 6.14 -10.11
N HIS A 284 -23.97 5.73 -11.24
CA HIS A 284 -24.66 5.71 -12.50
C HIS A 284 -25.83 4.73 -12.47
N GLU A 285 -26.99 5.10 -13.08
CA GLU A 285 -28.20 4.27 -13.08
C GLU A 285 -28.02 2.88 -13.72
N LYS A 286 -27.08 2.78 -14.68
CA LYS A 286 -26.75 1.52 -15.37
C LYS A 286 -25.70 0.69 -14.64
N CYS A 287 -25.18 1.11 -13.49
CA CYS A 287 -24.19 0.33 -12.74
C CYS A 287 -24.81 -0.94 -12.15
N GLY A 288 -24.12 -2.05 -12.29
CA GLY A 288 -24.53 -3.37 -11.82
C GLY A 288 -24.35 -3.59 -10.32
N GLU A 289 -24.78 -4.78 -9.86
CA GLU A 289 -24.67 -5.21 -8.47
C GLU A 289 -23.20 -5.28 -8.01
N PHE A 290 -22.29 -5.67 -8.90
CA PHE A 290 -20.86 -5.75 -8.65
C PHE A 290 -20.10 -4.80 -9.56
N ALA A 291 -19.25 -3.94 -9.00
CA ALA A 291 -18.36 -3.04 -9.72
C ALA A 291 -16.95 -3.65 -9.75
N VAL A 292 -16.39 -3.85 -10.94
CA VAL A 292 -15.12 -4.56 -11.17
C VAL A 292 -14.09 -3.62 -11.79
N GLN A 293 -12.89 -3.57 -11.21
CA GLN A 293 -11.81 -2.73 -11.70
C GLN A 293 -11.25 -3.22 -13.03
N LEU A 294 -10.98 -2.26 -13.90
CA LEU A 294 -9.99 -2.39 -14.96
C LEU A 294 -9.32 -1.02 -15.17
N ASP A 295 -8.00 -0.98 -15.09
CA ASP A 295 -7.24 0.24 -15.38
C ASP A 295 -7.13 0.44 -16.90
N SER A 296 -7.11 1.70 -17.35
CA SER A 296 -7.20 2.04 -18.76
C SER A 296 -5.97 1.67 -19.61
N ASP A 297 -4.94 1.13 -18.99
CA ASP A 297 -3.71 0.64 -19.62
C ASP A 297 -3.43 -0.86 -19.40
N ASP A 298 -4.34 -1.56 -18.71
CA ASP A 298 -4.27 -2.98 -18.40
C ASP A 298 -5.34 -3.79 -19.15
N VAL A 299 -5.27 -5.13 -19.03
CA VAL A 299 -6.25 -6.03 -19.65
C VAL A 299 -6.56 -7.22 -18.73
N TYR A 300 -7.75 -7.81 -18.87
CA TYR A 300 -8.04 -9.10 -18.25
C TYR A 300 -7.24 -10.23 -18.91
N SER A 301 -6.89 -11.25 -18.13
CA SER A 301 -6.07 -12.37 -18.62
C SER A 301 -6.85 -13.39 -19.45
N GLY A 302 -8.17 -13.36 -19.40
CA GLY A 302 -9.06 -14.30 -20.11
C GLY A 302 -10.48 -13.79 -20.20
N THR A 303 -11.36 -14.58 -20.86
CA THR A 303 -12.76 -14.21 -21.09
C THR A 303 -13.71 -14.59 -19.96
N ASP A 304 -13.21 -15.29 -18.92
CA ASP A 304 -14.00 -15.80 -17.78
C ASP A 304 -13.77 -15.01 -16.47
N THR A 305 -13.06 -13.88 -16.53
CA THR A 305 -12.69 -13.08 -15.35
C THR A 305 -13.94 -12.60 -14.58
N LEU A 306 -14.93 -12.03 -15.25
CA LEU A 306 -16.14 -11.55 -14.58
C LEU A 306 -16.92 -12.69 -13.93
N THR A 307 -17.03 -13.84 -14.62
CA THR A 307 -17.70 -15.03 -14.09
C THR A 307 -17.04 -15.52 -12.81
N LYS A 308 -15.70 -15.62 -12.78
CA LYS A 308 -14.94 -15.99 -11.58
C LYS A 308 -15.14 -15.01 -10.43
N ILE A 309 -15.14 -13.72 -10.72
CA ILE A 309 -15.33 -12.67 -9.70
C ILE A 309 -16.73 -12.73 -9.09
N VAL A 310 -17.78 -12.83 -9.91
CA VAL A 310 -19.17 -12.88 -9.43
C VAL A 310 -19.41 -14.16 -8.62
N ASN A 311 -18.86 -15.30 -9.05
CA ASN A 311 -18.93 -16.54 -8.28
C ASN A 311 -18.22 -16.42 -6.93
N ALA A 312 -17.04 -15.79 -6.88
CA ALA A 312 -16.33 -15.56 -5.63
C ALA A 312 -17.13 -14.70 -4.63
N PHE A 313 -17.85 -13.67 -5.07
CA PHE A 313 -18.75 -12.91 -4.21
C PHE A 313 -19.82 -13.80 -3.57
N ARG A 314 -20.45 -14.65 -4.37
CA ARG A 314 -21.53 -15.55 -3.93
C ARG A 314 -21.03 -16.65 -3.00
N GLU A 315 -19.94 -17.31 -3.36
CA GLU A 315 -19.37 -18.45 -2.62
C GLU A 315 -18.72 -18.03 -1.31
N GLN A 316 -17.94 -16.94 -1.34
CA GLN A 316 -17.19 -16.47 -0.18
C GLN A 316 -17.97 -15.46 0.68
N LYS A 317 -19.17 -15.05 0.26
CA LYS A 317 -20.06 -14.13 0.99
C LYS A 317 -19.34 -12.85 1.42
N CYS A 318 -18.61 -12.25 0.50
CA CYS A 318 -17.74 -11.11 0.73
C CYS A 318 -18.27 -9.84 0.06
N ALA A 319 -17.84 -8.66 0.52
CA ALA A 319 -18.23 -7.37 -0.07
C ALA A 319 -17.14 -6.77 -0.96
N MET A 320 -15.97 -7.39 -0.98
CA MET A 320 -14.85 -7.08 -1.86
C MET A 320 -14.16 -8.37 -2.26
N VAL A 321 -13.72 -8.45 -3.51
CA VAL A 321 -12.87 -9.53 -4.03
C VAL A 321 -11.56 -8.94 -4.50
N VAL A 322 -10.46 -9.59 -4.17
CA VAL A 322 -9.12 -9.32 -4.69
C VAL A 322 -8.66 -10.53 -5.50
N GLY A 323 -8.32 -10.28 -6.75
CA GLY A 323 -7.79 -11.31 -7.66
C GLY A 323 -6.27 -11.42 -7.61
N THR A 324 -5.75 -12.17 -8.56
CA THR A 324 -4.33 -12.37 -8.83
C THR A 324 -3.99 -11.73 -10.17
N TYR A 325 -2.83 -11.11 -10.26
CA TYR A 325 -2.37 -10.47 -11.50
C TYR A 325 -0.98 -10.92 -11.91
N GLN A 326 -0.74 -10.85 -13.21
CA GLN A 326 0.56 -11.07 -13.84
C GLN A 326 1.17 -9.72 -14.21
N MET A 327 2.41 -9.50 -13.80
CA MET A 327 3.19 -8.37 -14.32
C MET A 327 3.67 -8.68 -15.73
N THR A 328 3.41 -7.77 -16.66
CA THR A 328 3.85 -7.90 -18.07
C THR A 328 4.46 -6.60 -18.57
N ASP A 329 5.26 -6.71 -19.65
CA ASP A 329 5.54 -5.56 -20.49
C ASP A 329 4.33 -5.19 -21.36
N PHE A 330 4.43 -4.14 -22.15
CA PHE A 330 3.35 -3.73 -23.05
C PHE A 330 3.06 -4.74 -24.17
N SER A 331 3.99 -5.61 -24.48
CA SER A 331 3.84 -6.70 -25.46
C SER A 331 3.30 -7.99 -24.82
N MET A 332 2.86 -7.94 -23.56
CA MET A 332 2.33 -9.07 -22.81
C MET A 332 3.34 -10.13 -22.41
N ASN A 333 4.65 -9.86 -22.49
CA ASN A 333 5.65 -10.77 -21.96
C ASN A 333 5.71 -10.62 -20.43
N PRO A 334 5.76 -11.74 -19.68
CA PRO A 334 5.93 -11.68 -18.23
C PRO A 334 7.23 -10.99 -17.82
N ILE A 335 7.16 -10.11 -16.81
CA ILE A 335 8.31 -9.44 -16.22
C ILE A 335 8.34 -9.66 -14.69
N PRO A 336 9.50 -9.53 -14.02
CA PRO A 336 9.57 -9.61 -12.57
C PRO A 336 8.67 -8.56 -11.89
N PRO A 337 8.10 -8.87 -10.71
CA PRO A 337 8.22 -10.11 -9.95
C PRO A 337 7.35 -11.27 -10.44
N GLY A 338 6.62 -11.14 -11.54
CA GLY A 338 5.82 -12.18 -12.15
C GLY A 338 4.37 -12.17 -11.66
N ILE A 339 3.91 -13.27 -11.10
CA ILE A 339 2.54 -13.41 -10.59
C ILE A 339 2.47 -12.91 -9.15
N ILE A 340 1.49 -12.05 -8.88
CA ILE A 340 1.19 -11.51 -7.55
C ILE A 340 -0.15 -12.09 -7.10
N ASP A 341 -0.10 -13.06 -6.19
CA ASP A 341 -1.26 -13.84 -5.74
C ASP A 341 -1.66 -13.62 -4.27
N HIS A 342 -0.86 -12.88 -3.51
CA HIS A 342 -1.09 -12.62 -2.09
C HIS A 342 -1.25 -13.87 -1.20
N ARG A 343 -0.66 -14.99 -1.59
CA ARG A 343 -0.69 -16.23 -0.79
C ARG A 343 0.12 -16.16 0.51
N GLU A 344 0.92 -15.11 0.68
CA GLU A 344 1.57 -14.79 1.96
C GLU A 344 0.59 -14.37 3.05
N TRP A 345 -0.65 -13.93 2.70
CA TRP A 345 -1.63 -13.53 3.70
C TRP A 345 -2.20 -14.76 4.40
N THR A 346 -2.22 -14.71 5.73
CA THR A 346 -2.85 -15.75 6.54
C THR A 346 -4.36 -15.73 6.30
N GLU A 347 -4.94 -16.91 6.14
CA GLU A 347 -6.39 -17.07 5.99
C GLU A 347 -7.13 -16.37 7.14
N ASP A 348 -8.24 -15.74 6.86
CA ASP A 348 -9.06 -14.93 7.76
C ASP A 348 -8.38 -13.69 8.40
N ASN A 349 -7.08 -13.50 8.24
CA ASN A 349 -6.37 -12.34 8.79
C ASN A 349 -6.23 -11.17 7.80
N GLY A 350 -6.76 -11.26 6.59
CA GLY A 350 -6.63 -10.23 5.55
C GLY A 350 -7.07 -8.84 6.02
N ARG A 351 -8.12 -8.76 6.85
CA ARG A 351 -8.61 -7.50 7.42
C ARG A 351 -7.57 -6.81 8.34
N ASN A 352 -6.75 -7.56 9.05
CA ASN A 352 -5.70 -7.02 9.92
C ASN A 352 -4.43 -6.72 9.12
N ASN A 353 -4.03 -7.63 8.22
CA ASN A 353 -2.88 -7.44 7.36
C ASN A 353 -3.04 -6.25 6.40
N ALA A 354 -4.27 -5.90 6.02
CA ALA A 354 -4.57 -4.72 5.18
C ALA A 354 -4.00 -3.42 5.78
N LEU A 355 -3.88 -3.29 7.10
CA LEU A 355 -3.25 -2.14 7.75
C LEU A 355 -1.73 -2.08 7.58
N ARG A 356 -1.08 -3.19 7.23
CA ARG A 356 0.38 -3.28 7.07
C ARG A 356 0.85 -3.05 5.64
N ILE A 357 0.11 -3.58 4.68
CA ILE A 357 0.52 -3.60 3.26
C ILE A 357 0.20 -2.28 2.56
N ASN A 358 0.87 -2.03 1.43
CA ASN A 358 0.72 -0.78 0.67
C ASN A 358 -0.35 -0.81 -0.42
N GLY A 359 -0.90 -1.96 -0.75
CA GLY A 359 -1.96 -2.13 -1.75
C GLY A 359 -2.68 -3.45 -1.56
N LEU A 360 -3.86 -3.57 -2.16
CA LEU A 360 -4.72 -4.74 -2.02
C LEU A 360 -4.71 -5.66 -3.24
N GLY A 361 -3.86 -5.37 -4.24
CA GLY A 361 -3.75 -6.14 -5.47
C GLY A 361 -4.73 -5.72 -6.56
N ALA A 362 -4.79 -6.53 -7.63
CA ALA A 362 -5.67 -6.35 -8.78
C ALA A 362 -6.11 -7.72 -9.34
N PRO A 363 -7.26 -7.81 -10.07
CA PRO A 363 -8.31 -6.80 -10.06
C PRO A 363 -9.01 -6.74 -8.71
N ARG A 364 -9.55 -5.57 -8.37
CA ARG A 364 -10.44 -5.39 -7.21
C ARG A 364 -11.86 -5.33 -7.71
N ALA A 365 -12.76 -6.00 -7.00
CA ALA A 365 -14.18 -5.91 -7.27
C ALA A 365 -14.93 -5.66 -5.97
N PHE A 366 -16.07 -5.01 -6.07
CA PHE A 366 -16.80 -4.50 -4.93
C PHE A 366 -18.31 -4.70 -5.08
N TRP A 367 -18.98 -4.94 -3.99
CA TRP A 367 -20.43 -4.93 -3.92
C TRP A 367 -20.96 -3.49 -3.96
N THR A 368 -21.63 -3.11 -5.04
CA THR A 368 -22.05 -1.74 -5.36
C THR A 368 -22.91 -1.07 -4.28
N PRO A 369 -23.88 -1.74 -3.60
CA PRO A 369 -24.64 -1.10 -2.54
C PRO A 369 -23.77 -0.53 -1.41
N LEU A 370 -22.70 -1.26 -1.03
CA LEU A 370 -21.78 -0.79 -0.03
C LEU A 370 -20.93 0.39 -0.53
N LEU A 371 -20.50 0.34 -1.80
CA LEU A 371 -19.75 1.46 -2.39
C LEU A 371 -20.57 2.76 -2.39
N ARG A 372 -21.86 2.69 -2.75
CA ARG A 372 -22.78 3.84 -2.73
C ARG A 372 -22.96 4.43 -1.33
N THR A 373 -22.79 3.61 -0.29
CA THR A 373 -22.86 4.05 1.11
C THR A 373 -21.57 4.69 1.58
N ILE A 374 -20.41 4.07 1.24
CA ILE A 374 -19.10 4.51 1.72
C ILE A 374 -18.58 5.67 0.89
N ASN A 375 -18.69 5.61 -0.43
CA ASN A 375 -18.04 6.44 -1.43
C ASN A 375 -16.50 6.38 -1.37
N LEU A 376 -15.86 6.57 -2.52
CA LEU A 376 -14.41 6.65 -2.61
C LEU A 376 -13.96 8.09 -2.32
N PRO A 377 -12.80 8.28 -1.67
CA PRO A 377 -12.18 9.60 -1.60
C PRO A 377 -11.88 10.14 -3.01
N ASN A 378 -12.19 11.40 -3.25
CA ASN A 378 -11.90 12.05 -4.54
C ASN A 378 -10.40 12.38 -4.66
N THR A 379 -9.59 11.36 -4.88
CA THR A 379 -8.13 11.45 -5.06
C THR A 379 -7.68 10.49 -6.15
N SER A 380 -6.47 10.67 -6.65
CA SER A 380 -5.86 9.81 -7.67
C SER A 380 -4.81 8.86 -7.11
N TYR A 381 -4.73 8.70 -5.78
CA TYR A 381 -3.84 7.75 -5.13
C TYR A 381 -4.38 7.35 -3.77
N GLY A 382 -4.47 6.03 -3.54
CA GLY A 382 -4.91 5.46 -2.26
C GLY A 382 -6.42 5.50 -2.01
N GLU A 383 -7.23 5.89 -3.00
CA GLU A 383 -8.70 5.86 -2.95
C GLU A 383 -9.24 4.45 -2.78
N ASP A 384 -8.67 3.52 -3.52
CA ASP A 384 -8.94 2.08 -3.46
C ASP A 384 -8.52 1.46 -2.11
N TYR A 385 -7.36 1.88 -1.62
CA TYR A 385 -6.83 1.44 -0.34
C TYR A 385 -7.70 1.92 0.83
N ALA A 386 -8.12 3.19 0.81
CA ALA A 386 -9.05 3.74 1.80
C ALA A 386 -10.38 2.97 1.83
N LEU A 387 -10.92 2.66 0.65
CA LEU A 387 -12.13 1.88 0.49
C LEU A 387 -11.96 0.45 1.04
N GLY A 388 -10.90 -0.24 0.64
CA GLY A 388 -10.61 -1.60 1.09
C GLY A 388 -10.43 -1.70 2.60
N LEU A 389 -9.74 -0.75 3.23
CA LEU A 389 -9.63 -0.67 4.69
C LEU A 389 -11.01 -0.53 5.34
N ARG A 390 -11.86 0.39 4.83
CA ARG A 390 -13.19 0.61 5.38
C ARG A 390 -14.09 -0.63 5.23
N ILE A 391 -14.02 -1.32 4.09
CA ILE A 391 -14.76 -2.57 3.85
C ILE A 391 -14.25 -3.65 4.81
N SER A 392 -12.95 -3.82 4.93
CA SER A 392 -12.32 -4.86 5.75
C SER A 392 -12.67 -4.76 7.25
N ARG A 393 -13.15 -3.60 7.71
CA ARG A 393 -13.59 -3.42 9.10
C ARG A 393 -14.78 -4.31 9.45
N GLU A 394 -15.67 -4.55 8.52
CA GLU A 394 -16.93 -5.25 8.78
C GLU A 394 -17.15 -6.48 7.89
N TYR A 395 -16.59 -6.47 6.67
CA TYR A 395 -16.84 -7.50 5.66
C TYR A 395 -15.58 -8.29 5.31
N ARG A 396 -15.79 -9.50 4.83
CA ARG A 396 -14.70 -10.34 4.29
C ARG A 396 -14.17 -9.74 2.98
N ILE A 397 -12.85 -9.83 2.80
CA ILE A 397 -12.19 -9.65 1.51
C ILE A 397 -12.00 -11.05 0.92
N GLY A 398 -12.74 -11.34 -0.14
CA GLY A 398 -12.63 -12.60 -0.89
C GLY A 398 -11.36 -12.65 -1.75
N ARG A 399 -10.94 -13.84 -2.12
CA ARG A 399 -9.70 -14.11 -2.85
C ARG A 399 -9.92 -15.00 -4.06
N ILE A 400 -9.22 -14.68 -5.15
CA ILE A 400 -9.11 -15.54 -6.34
C ILE A 400 -7.62 -15.67 -6.66
N TYR A 401 -7.12 -16.92 -6.67
CA TYR A 401 -5.72 -17.21 -6.91
C TYR A 401 -5.38 -17.51 -8.37
N ASP A 402 -6.37 -17.65 -9.24
CA ASP A 402 -6.17 -17.67 -10.68
C ASP A 402 -5.75 -16.28 -11.17
N VAL A 403 -4.85 -16.23 -12.15
CA VAL A 403 -4.48 -14.98 -12.80
C VAL A 403 -5.68 -14.45 -13.59
N LEU A 404 -6.18 -13.30 -13.19
CA LEU A 404 -7.36 -12.64 -13.79
C LEU A 404 -7.01 -11.37 -14.56
N TYR A 405 -5.80 -10.85 -14.38
CA TYR A 405 -5.43 -9.51 -14.76
C TYR A 405 -3.98 -9.45 -15.20
N CYS A 406 -3.69 -8.73 -16.26
CA CYS A 406 -2.35 -8.45 -16.75
C CYS A 406 -2.04 -6.97 -16.52
N CYS A 407 -1.18 -6.72 -15.53
CA CYS A 407 -0.69 -5.38 -15.23
C CYS A 407 0.46 -5.04 -16.17
N ARG A 408 0.21 -4.16 -17.14
CA ARG A 408 1.16 -3.80 -18.20
C ARG A 408 2.06 -2.64 -17.75
N ARG A 409 3.37 -2.87 -17.72
CA ARG A 409 4.36 -1.85 -17.34
C ARG A 409 4.92 -1.15 -18.58
N TRP A 410 4.86 0.18 -18.56
CA TRP A 410 5.36 1.04 -19.62
C TRP A 410 5.65 2.45 -19.08
N GLU A 411 6.27 3.31 -19.88
CA GLU A 411 6.67 4.66 -19.47
C GLU A 411 5.52 5.59 -19.07
N GLY A 412 4.30 5.27 -19.46
CA GLY A 412 3.10 6.08 -19.16
C GLY A 412 2.35 5.66 -17.88
N ASN A 413 2.85 4.69 -17.13
CA ASN A 413 2.22 4.34 -15.85
C ASN A 413 2.33 5.52 -14.86
N SER A 414 1.25 5.81 -14.15
CA SER A 414 1.15 6.94 -13.21
C SER A 414 2.05 6.81 -11.97
N ASP A 415 2.56 5.63 -11.70
CA ASP A 415 3.44 5.29 -10.58
C ASP A 415 4.91 5.08 -10.99
N ALA A 416 5.24 5.27 -12.28
CA ALA A 416 6.61 5.15 -12.76
C ALA A 416 7.45 6.37 -12.37
N ALA A 417 8.65 6.14 -11.81
CA ALA A 417 9.68 7.14 -11.54
C ALA A 417 9.17 8.41 -10.80
N LEU A 418 8.44 8.24 -9.69
CA LEU A 418 7.99 9.36 -8.87
C LEU A 418 9.14 10.00 -8.11
N GLU A 419 9.16 11.33 -8.09
CA GLU A 419 10.03 12.11 -7.20
C GLU A 419 9.74 11.82 -5.73
N ILE A 420 10.77 11.91 -4.88
CA ILE A 420 10.69 11.53 -3.46
C ILE A 420 9.59 12.30 -2.71
N GLU A 421 9.39 13.57 -3.03
CA GLU A 421 8.33 14.39 -2.42
C GLU A 421 6.94 13.84 -2.72
N LYS A 422 6.72 13.34 -3.96
CA LYS A 422 5.45 12.73 -4.34
C LYS A 422 5.26 11.37 -3.67
N VAL A 423 6.31 10.55 -3.60
CA VAL A 423 6.31 9.27 -2.86
C VAL A 423 5.95 9.52 -1.40
N ASN A 424 6.59 10.50 -0.77
CA ASN A 424 6.36 10.88 0.62
C ASN A 424 4.94 11.38 0.85
N ALA A 425 4.41 12.25 -0.02
CA ALA A 425 3.04 12.74 0.06
C ALA A 425 2.02 11.57 -0.02
N ASN A 426 2.24 10.64 -0.93
CA ASN A 426 1.43 9.44 -1.11
C ASN A 426 1.47 8.53 0.12
N ASN A 427 2.65 8.27 0.65
CA ASN A 427 2.85 7.45 1.85
C ASN A 427 2.26 8.11 3.09
N LEU A 428 2.46 9.41 3.27
CA LEU A 428 1.89 10.16 4.38
C LEU A 428 0.35 10.13 4.35
N TYR A 429 -0.26 10.24 3.17
CA TYR A 429 -1.70 10.11 2.99
C TYR A 429 -2.20 8.72 3.40
N LYS A 430 -1.55 7.65 2.91
CA LYS A 430 -1.91 6.27 3.29
C LYS A 430 -1.73 6.01 4.79
N ASP A 431 -0.66 6.49 5.40
CA ASP A 431 -0.44 6.34 6.85
C ASP A 431 -1.49 7.09 7.66
N ARG A 432 -2.00 8.23 7.16
CA ARG A 432 -3.13 8.94 7.75
C ARG A 432 -4.43 8.15 7.66
N ILE A 433 -4.72 7.55 6.51
CA ILE A 433 -5.89 6.66 6.35
C ILE A 433 -5.80 5.48 7.31
N ARG A 434 -4.63 4.83 7.41
CA ARG A 434 -4.38 3.75 8.37
C ARG A 434 -4.61 4.20 9.81
N THR A 435 -4.18 5.42 10.14
CA THR A 435 -4.38 6.00 11.49
C THR A 435 -5.87 6.12 11.81
N TRP A 436 -6.66 6.68 10.90
CA TRP A 436 -8.12 6.81 11.09
C TRP A 436 -8.79 5.45 11.21
N GLU A 437 -8.42 4.50 10.36
CA GLU A 437 -8.95 3.14 10.40
C GLU A 437 -8.59 2.43 11.72
N LEU A 438 -7.34 2.52 12.14
CA LEU A 438 -6.87 1.94 13.41
C LEU A 438 -7.62 2.51 14.61
N GLU A 439 -7.80 3.82 14.67
CA GLU A 439 -8.56 4.48 15.74
C GLU A 439 -10.02 4.07 15.73
N ALA A 440 -10.64 3.93 14.57
CA ALA A 440 -12.01 3.42 14.45
C ALA A 440 -12.14 1.98 14.97
N ARG A 441 -11.17 1.10 14.67
CA ARG A 441 -11.13 -0.29 15.17
C ARG A 441 -10.95 -0.34 16.68
N ILE A 442 -10.03 0.45 17.23
CA ILE A 442 -9.82 0.55 18.68
C ILE A 442 -11.10 1.05 19.38
N ALA A 443 -11.77 2.06 18.81
CA ALA A 443 -13.03 2.56 19.36
C ALA A 443 -14.16 1.52 19.29
N MET A 444 -14.21 0.72 18.21
CA MET A 444 -15.19 -0.36 18.06
C MET A 444 -14.98 -1.48 19.10
N ASN A 445 -13.73 -1.86 19.35
CA ASN A 445 -13.39 -2.93 20.28
C ASN A 445 -13.55 -2.53 21.75
N ARG A 446 -13.71 -1.24 22.05
CA ARG A 446 -14.00 -0.74 23.43
C ARG A 446 -15.48 -0.73 23.78
N LYS A 447 -16.37 -0.91 22.81
CA LYS A 447 -17.82 -1.00 23.00
C LYS A 447 -18.24 -2.42 23.34
#